data_aa2b96ceb7ffa8de6f2cb856e7d089b2
#
_entry.id   aa2b96ceb7ffa8de6f2cb856e7d089b2
#
_cell.length_a   1.000
_cell.length_b   1.000
_cell.length_c   1.000
_cell.angle_alpha   90.00
_cell.angle_beta   90.00
_cell.angle_gamma   90.00
#
_symmetry.space_group_name_H-M   'P 1'
#
loop_
_entity.id
_entity.type
_entity.pdbx_description
1 polymer ?
#
loop_
_entity_poly.entity_id
_entity_poly.type
_entity_poly.pdbx_seq_one_letter_code
_entity_poly.pdbx_strand_id
1 'polypeptide(L)' 'MDDLNRLMLRLLKDGLLLRGRGIAKVGSRQYGVILPIEYNEQWEYLRSRGYRLTVILILEEATN' A
#
# COMPACT_ATOMS: atom_id res chain seq x y z
N MET A 1 -16.39 -9.08 7.60
CA MET A 1 -15.85 -7.72 7.55
C MET A 1 -14.68 -7.51 8.50
N ASP A 2 -14.27 -8.58 9.15
CA ASP A 2 -13.19 -8.47 10.11
C ASP A 2 -11.87 -8.08 9.48
N ASP A 3 -11.63 -8.55 8.25
CA ASP A 3 -10.37 -8.25 7.56
C ASP A 3 -10.24 -6.77 7.25
N LEU A 4 -11.34 -6.15 6.80
CA LEU A 4 -11.31 -4.73 6.52
C LEU A 4 -11.14 -3.93 7.81
N ASN A 5 -11.84 -4.30 8.86
CA ASN A 5 -11.74 -3.60 10.13
C ASN A 5 -10.33 -3.71 10.72
N ARG A 6 -9.74 -4.88 10.64
CA ARG A 6 -8.37 -5.08 11.13
C ARG A 6 -7.38 -4.22 10.36
N LEU A 7 -7.50 -4.22 9.04
CA LEU A 7 -6.60 -3.43 8.22
C LEU A 7 -6.75 -1.95 8.53
N MET A 8 -7.98 -1.47 8.62
CA MET A 8 -8.23 -0.07 8.91
C MET A 8 -7.69 0.34 10.26
N LEU A 9 -7.93 -0.47 11.28
CA LEU A 9 -7.42 -0.16 12.61
C LEU A 9 -5.90 -0.09 12.61
N ARG A 10 -5.27 -1.03 11.92
CA ARG A 10 -3.82 -1.07 11.84
C ARG A 10 -3.27 0.17 11.13
N LEU A 11 -3.88 0.52 10.00
CA LEU A 11 -3.43 1.67 9.21
C LEU A 11 -3.63 2.98 9.94
N LEU A 12 -4.73 3.11 10.68
CA LEU A 12 -5.01 4.33 11.41
C LEU A 12 -4.15 4.47 12.66
N LYS A 13 -3.80 3.37 13.27
CA LYS A 13 -3.15 3.37 14.57
C LYS A 13 -1.63 3.27 14.46
N ASP A 14 -1.15 2.23 13.80
CA ASP A 14 0.27 1.89 13.79
C ASP A 14 0.91 2.01 12.42
N GLY A 15 0.09 2.03 11.39
CA GLY A 15 0.59 1.93 10.03
C GLY A 15 0.92 0.50 9.65
N LEU A 16 1.32 0.32 8.42
CA LEU A 16 1.69 -0.98 7.89
C LEU A 16 3.02 -0.84 7.16
N LEU A 17 3.98 -1.66 7.56
CA LEU A 17 5.28 -1.66 6.93
C LEU A 17 5.32 -2.70 5.83
N LEU A 18 5.54 -2.24 4.61
CA LEU A 18 5.67 -3.11 3.45
C LEU A 18 7.10 -3.02 2.95
N ARG A 19 7.81 -4.13 3.00
CA ARG A 19 9.23 -4.15 2.63
C ARG A 19 9.44 -4.86 1.31
N GLY A 20 10.55 -4.54 0.66
CA GLY A 20 10.94 -5.24 -0.55
C GLY A 20 10.02 -5.02 -1.74
N ARG A 21 9.34 -3.86 -1.78
CA ARG A 21 8.43 -3.58 -2.88
C ARG A 21 9.20 -3.01 -4.06
N GLY A 22 8.86 -3.49 -5.24
CA GLY A 22 9.50 -2.98 -6.45
C GLY A 22 8.90 -1.66 -6.90
N ILE A 23 9.64 -0.94 -7.71
CA ILE A 23 9.15 0.28 -8.33
C ILE A 23 8.60 -0.09 -9.70
N ALA A 24 7.32 0.18 -9.90
CA ALA A 24 6.65 -0.13 -11.15
C ALA A 24 6.42 1.14 -11.94
N LYS A 25 6.53 1.04 -13.26
CA LYS A 25 6.18 2.17 -14.11
C LYS A 25 4.70 2.11 -14.42
N VAL A 26 4.00 3.20 -14.13
CA VAL A 26 2.56 3.29 -14.32
C VAL A 26 2.32 4.37 -15.38
N GLY A 27 1.89 3.95 -16.56
CA GLY A 27 1.73 4.89 -17.66
C GLY A 27 3.07 5.34 -18.19
N SER A 28 3.09 6.50 -18.87
CA SER A 28 4.29 6.97 -19.55
C SER A 28 5.23 7.80 -18.68
N ARG A 29 4.73 8.36 -17.59
CA ARG A 29 5.50 9.30 -16.77
C ARG A 29 5.49 9.04 -15.29
N GLN A 30 4.70 8.10 -14.83
CA GLN A 30 4.52 7.89 -13.40
C GLN A 30 5.10 6.57 -12.95
N TYR A 31 5.58 6.58 -11.72
CA TYR A 31 6.08 5.37 -11.08
C TYR A 31 5.31 5.16 -9.80
N GLY A 32 5.22 3.92 -9.38
CA GLY A 32 4.44 3.60 -8.21
C GLY A 32 4.93 2.35 -7.51
N VAL A 33 4.36 2.12 -6.36
CA VAL A 33 4.62 0.92 -5.57
C VAL A 33 3.32 0.12 -5.52
N ILE A 34 3.42 -1.16 -5.85
CA ILE A 34 2.25 -2.03 -5.88
C ILE A 34 1.93 -2.49 -4.47
N LEU A 35 0.70 -2.28 -4.07
CA LEU A 35 0.24 -2.78 -2.78
C LEU A 35 -0.10 -4.27 -2.88
N PRO A 36 -0.02 -5.01 -1.75
CA PRO A 36 -0.31 -6.45 -1.77
C PRO A 36 -1.69 -6.76 -2.33
N ILE A 37 -1.76 -7.71 -3.25
CA ILE A 37 -3.01 -8.05 -3.92
C ILE A 37 -3.99 -8.75 -3.00
N GLU A 38 -3.51 -9.37 -1.93
CA GLU A 38 -4.41 -10.06 -0.99
C GLU A 38 -5.36 -9.11 -0.29
N TYR A 39 -5.09 -7.81 -0.35
CA TYR A 39 -5.97 -6.81 0.25
C TYR A 39 -6.66 -5.94 -0.80
N ASN A 40 -6.78 -6.44 -2.03
CA ASN A 40 -7.33 -5.62 -3.12
C ASN A 40 -8.74 -5.11 -2.84
N GLU A 41 -9.58 -5.93 -2.22
CA GLU A 41 -10.94 -5.48 -1.90
C GLU A 41 -10.89 -4.33 -0.90
N GLN A 42 -10.01 -4.43 0.06
CA GLN A 42 -9.86 -3.39 1.08
C GLN A 42 -9.28 -2.11 0.47
N TRP A 43 -8.29 -2.24 -0.42
CA TRP A 43 -7.74 -1.07 -1.11
C TRP A 43 -8.80 -0.37 -1.94
N GLU A 44 -9.62 -1.15 -2.64
CA GLU A 44 -10.68 -0.56 -3.45
C GLU A 44 -11.72 0.13 -2.59
N TYR A 45 -12.08 -0.46 -1.46
CA TYR A 45 -13.01 0.16 -0.53
C TYR A 45 -12.47 1.50 -0.04
N LEU A 46 -11.23 1.51 0.40
CA LEU A 46 -10.62 2.74 0.92
C LEU A 46 -10.53 3.81 -0.17
N ARG A 47 -10.14 3.41 -1.38
CA ARG A 47 -10.07 4.33 -2.49
C ARG A 47 -11.44 4.93 -2.80
N SER A 48 -12.47 4.10 -2.84
CA SER A 48 -13.81 4.57 -3.15
C SER A 48 -14.38 5.52 -2.10
N ARG A 49 -13.89 5.42 -0.87
CA ARG A 49 -14.30 6.30 0.21
C ARG A 49 -13.46 7.57 0.32
N GLY A 50 -12.48 7.73 -0.55
CA GLY A 50 -11.66 8.93 -0.56
C GLY A 50 -10.52 8.95 0.44
N TYR A 51 -10.18 7.80 1.01
CA TYR A 51 -9.03 7.74 1.91
C TYR A 51 -7.73 7.91 1.14
N ARG A 52 -6.77 8.50 1.79
CA ARG A 52 -5.43 8.69 1.23
C ARG A 52 -4.42 8.04 2.15
N LEU A 53 -3.27 7.72 1.59
CA LEU A 53 -2.18 7.12 2.35
C LEU A 53 -1.03 8.09 2.46
N THR A 54 -0.43 8.15 3.64
CA THR A 54 0.85 8.80 3.81
C THR A 54 1.92 7.72 3.66
N VAL A 55 2.89 7.97 2.79
CA VAL A 55 3.88 6.98 2.45
C VAL A 55 5.27 7.49 2.75
N ILE A 56 6.06 6.67 3.41
CA ILE A 56 7.49 6.96 3.67
C ILE A 56 8.30 6.02 2.80
N LEU A 57 9.24 6.58 2.04
CA LEU A 57 10.06 5.80 1.12
C LEU A 57 11.45 5.62 1.70
N ILE A 58 11.87 4.37 1.83
CA ILE A 58 13.21 4.03 2.31
C ILE A 58 13.83 3.13 1.25
N LEU A 59 15.03 3.50 0.80
CA LEU A 59 15.73 2.69 -0.18
C LEU A 59 16.32 1.45 0.45
N GLU A 60 16.14 0.34 -0.23
CA GLU A 60 16.81 -0.91 0.14
C GLU A 60 17.62 -1.36 -1.07
N GLU A 61 18.84 -1.73 -0.84
CA GLU A 61 19.65 -2.24 -1.92
C GLU A 61 19.17 -3.63 -2.31
N ALA A 62 19.03 -3.85 -3.63
CA ALA A 62 18.67 -5.17 -4.13
C ALA A 62 19.95 -6.03 -4.09
N THR A 63 20.03 -6.87 -3.08
CA THR A 63 21.18 -7.78 -2.98
C THR A 63 20.83 -9.10 -3.63
N ASN A 64 21.73 -9.63 -4.39
CA ASN A 64 21.55 -10.91 -5.04
C ASN A 64 22.05 -12.05 -4.17
#